data_0000aac2aa430d0303f319752c664e40
#
_entry.id   0000aac2aa430d0303f319752c664e40
#
_cell.length_a   1.000
_cell.length_b   1.000
_cell.length_c   1.000
_cell.angle_alpha   90.00
_cell.angle_beta   90.00
_cell.angle_gamma   90.00
#
_symmetry.space_group_name_H-M   'P 1'
#
loop_
_entity.id
_entity.type
_entity.pdbx_description
1 polymer ?
#
loop_
_entity_poly.entity_id
_entity_poly.type
_entity_poly.pdbx_seq_one_letter_code
_entity_poly.pdbx_strand_id
1 'polypeptide(L)'
;MKTLFRTVMTVAALALTGAAFAAPRTATLEVQNVTCVTCAPIVKKTLSRISGVSQVAIVERGGLATATVTFDDEKATAEALAQAVTNAGFPATVKDVKSARSSAPLYTALVR
;
A
#
# COMPACT_ATOMS: atom_id res chain seq x y z
N MET A 1 -19.40 23.23 -49.11
CA MET A 1 -18.43 22.17 -49.22
C MET A 1 -17.20 22.36 -48.43
N LYS A 2 -16.84 23.59 -48.19
CA LYS A 2 -15.60 23.84 -47.43
C LYS A 2 -15.76 23.68 -45.92
N THR A 3 -16.94 23.53 -45.48
CA THR A 3 -17.21 23.45 -44.06
C THR A 3 -17.22 22.04 -43.53
N LEU A 4 -17.15 21.07 -44.39
CA LEU A 4 -17.22 19.68 -43.99
C LEU A 4 -15.90 19.12 -43.49
N PHE A 5 -14.82 19.81 -43.77
CA PHE A 5 -13.50 19.34 -43.38
C PHE A 5 -13.06 19.77 -42.00
N ARG A 6 -13.85 20.55 -41.35
CA ARG A 6 -13.44 21.09 -40.07
C ARG A 6 -13.85 20.27 -38.89
N THR A 7 -14.65 19.27 -39.11
CA THR A 7 -15.23 18.53 -37.99
C THR A 7 -14.50 17.24 -37.65
N VAL A 8 -13.43 16.93 -38.30
CA VAL A 8 -12.80 15.63 -38.15
C VAL A 8 -11.63 15.63 -37.19
N MET A 9 -11.28 16.77 -36.65
CA MET A 9 -10.02 16.86 -35.92
C MET A 9 -10.12 16.85 -34.41
N THR A 10 -11.22 16.42 -33.86
CA THR A 10 -11.38 16.60 -32.42
C THR A 10 -11.45 15.32 -31.59
N VAL A 11 -11.07 14.20 -32.14
CA VAL A 11 -11.32 12.97 -31.42
C VAL A 11 -10.07 12.31 -30.85
N ALA A 12 -8.93 12.88 -31.03
CA ALA A 12 -7.70 12.16 -30.72
C ALA A 12 -7.12 12.39 -29.33
N ALA A 13 -7.78 13.14 -28.48
CA ALA A 13 -7.11 13.59 -27.26
C ALA A 13 -7.46 12.83 -26.00
N LEU A 14 -8.30 11.80 -26.09
CA LEU A 14 -8.84 11.21 -24.87
C LEU A 14 -8.24 9.88 -24.45
N ALA A 15 -7.24 9.42 -25.16
CA ALA A 15 -6.75 8.07 -24.92
C ALA A 15 -5.67 7.96 -23.87
N LEU A 16 -5.27 9.06 -23.26
CA LEU A 16 -4.10 9.02 -22.37
C LEU A 16 -4.41 9.10 -20.90
N THR A 17 -5.66 9.10 -20.54
CA THR A 17 -6.03 9.29 -19.15
C THR A 17 -6.09 8.01 -18.35
N GLY A 18 -5.90 6.87 -18.97
CA GLY A 18 -6.04 5.60 -18.27
C GLY A 18 -4.86 5.21 -17.42
N ALA A 19 -3.78 5.97 -17.46
CA ALA A 19 -2.57 5.56 -16.76
C ALA A 19 -2.51 6.02 -15.33
N ALA A 20 -3.47 6.78 -14.87
CA ALA A 20 -3.45 7.33 -13.53
C ALA A 20 -4.09 6.36 -12.54
N PHE A 21 -3.49 5.22 -12.32
CA PHE A 21 -3.91 4.38 -11.23
C PHE A 21 -2.88 4.47 -10.13
N ALA A 22 -3.36 4.24 -8.93
CA ALA A 22 -2.54 4.35 -7.76
C ALA A 22 -1.41 3.33 -7.80
N ALA A 23 -0.25 3.75 -7.43
CA ALA A 23 0.89 2.86 -7.33
C ALA A 23 0.77 2.07 -6.03
N PRO A 24 0.85 0.75 -6.09
CA PRO A 24 0.87 -0.03 -4.85
C PRO A 24 2.17 0.24 -4.10
N ARG A 25 2.06 0.30 -2.79
CA ARG A 25 3.21 0.47 -1.90
C ARG A 25 3.20 -0.60 -0.85
N THR A 26 4.38 -0.89 -0.34
CA THR A 26 4.55 -1.84 0.75
C THR A 26 5.13 -1.11 1.94
N ALA A 27 4.40 -1.11 3.03
CA ALA A 27 4.85 -0.53 4.28
C ALA A 27 5.23 -1.63 5.25
N THR A 28 6.33 -1.43 5.95
CA THR A 28 6.76 -2.32 7.01
C THR A 28 6.52 -1.60 8.33
N LEU A 29 5.66 -2.18 9.15
CA LEU A 29 5.32 -1.64 10.45
C LEU A 29 5.89 -2.54 11.54
N GLU A 30 6.43 -1.93 12.57
CA GLU A 30 6.80 -2.65 13.77
C GLU A 30 5.68 -2.49 14.78
N VAL A 31 5.11 -3.58 15.23
CA VAL A 31 3.99 -3.59 16.15
C VAL A 31 4.46 -4.18 17.46
N GLN A 32 4.18 -3.48 18.56
CA GLN A 32 4.58 -3.91 19.89
C GLN A 32 3.41 -4.51 20.62
N ASN A 33 3.71 -5.18 21.73
CA ASN A 33 2.72 -5.81 22.61
C ASN A 33 1.95 -6.95 21.96
N VAL A 34 2.54 -7.61 20.99
CA VAL A 34 1.94 -8.77 20.34
C VAL A 34 2.35 -9.99 21.15
N THR A 35 1.72 -10.17 22.31
CA THR A 35 2.12 -11.20 23.26
C THR A 35 1.12 -12.33 23.38
N CYS A 36 -0.02 -12.22 22.72
CA CYS A 36 -1.05 -13.26 22.79
C CYS A 36 -1.23 -13.92 21.43
N VAL A 37 -1.77 -15.14 21.44
CA VAL A 37 -1.97 -15.88 20.20
C VAL A 37 -2.99 -15.24 19.26
N THR A 38 -3.85 -14.40 19.80
CA THR A 38 -4.86 -13.70 18.98
C THR A 38 -4.44 -12.31 18.56
N CYS A 39 -3.28 -11.84 19.04
CA CYS A 39 -2.86 -10.47 18.77
C CYS A 39 -2.52 -10.26 17.30
N ALA A 40 -1.75 -11.16 16.71
CA ALA A 40 -1.41 -11.04 15.29
C ALA A 40 -2.64 -11.11 14.38
N PRO A 41 -3.59 -12.03 14.60
CA PRO A 41 -4.83 -12.03 13.84
C PRO A 41 -5.62 -10.74 13.97
N ILE A 42 -5.63 -10.12 15.14
CA ILE A 42 -6.32 -8.84 15.34
C ILE A 42 -5.67 -7.75 14.52
N VAL A 43 -4.36 -7.66 14.57
CA VAL A 43 -3.61 -6.66 13.80
C VAL A 43 -3.85 -6.88 12.31
N LYS A 44 -3.77 -8.11 11.86
CA LYS A 44 -4.00 -8.44 10.46
C LYS A 44 -5.40 -8.03 10.02
N LYS A 45 -6.39 -8.34 10.84
CA LYS A 45 -7.76 -7.99 10.52
C LYS A 45 -7.97 -6.48 10.51
N THR A 46 -7.39 -5.79 11.47
CA THR A 46 -7.45 -4.32 11.53
C THR A 46 -6.90 -3.70 10.26
N LEU A 47 -5.73 -4.14 9.83
CA LEU A 47 -5.11 -3.63 8.62
C LEU A 47 -5.90 -3.99 7.37
N SER A 48 -6.42 -5.22 7.32
CA SER A 48 -7.16 -5.68 6.16
C SER A 48 -8.47 -4.93 5.94
N ARG A 49 -8.99 -4.29 6.96
CA ARG A 49 -10.22 -3.52 6.85
C ARG A 49 -10.01 -2.12 6.29
N ILE A 50 -8.78 -1.68 6.21
CA ILE A 50 -8.49 -0.34 5.73
C ILE A 50 -8.65 -0.33 4.23
N SER A 51 -9.37 0.67 3.75
CA SER A 51 -9.58 0.84 2.31
C SER A 51 -8.23 1.02 1.62
N GLY A 52 -8.02 0.30 0.55
CA GLY A 52 -6.78 0.37 -0.19
C GLY A 52 -5.75 -0.70 0.17
N VAL A 53 -5.96 -1.41 1.27
CA VAL A 53 -5.05 -2.48 1.67
C VAL A 53 -5.40 -3.74 0.89
N SER A 54 -4.41 -4.31 0.20
CA SER A 54 -4.60 -5.51 -0.60
C SER A 54 -3.98 -6.76 0.03
N GLN A 55 -2.91 -6.60 0.79
CA GLN A 55 -2.24 -7.73 1.42
C GLN A 55 -1.65 -7.33 2.75
N VAL A 56 -1.68 -8.26 3.70
CA VAL A 56 -1.08 -8.08 5.01
C VAL A 56 -0.37 -9.37 5.38
N ALA A 57 0.90 -9.27 5.73
CA ALA A 57 1.68 -10.38 6.24
C ALA A 57 2.27 -9.97 7.59
N ILE A 58 2.17 -10.85 8.57
CA ILE A 58 2.63 -10.55 9.93
C ILE A 58 3.56 -11.66 10.38
N VAL A 59 4.72 -11.25 10.90
CA VAL A 59 5.70 -12.16 11.49
C VAL A 59 5.91 -11.72 12.94
N GLU A 60 5.71 -12.64 13.86
CA GLU A 60 5.87 -12.36 15.28
C GLU A 60 7.22 -12.84 15.79
N ARG A 61 7.79 -12.06 16.69
CA ARG A 61 9.02 -12.44 17.39
C ARG A 61 9.07 -11.79 18.75
N GLY A 62 8.95 -12.60 19.80
CA GLY A 62 9.21 -12.15 21.16
C GLY A 62 8.42 -10.93 21.61
N GLY A 63 7.14 -10.89 21.29
CA GLY A 63 6.28 -9.77 21.66
C GLY A 63 6.29 -8.63 20.68
N LEU A 64 7.11 -8.71 19.65
CA LEU A 64 7.12 -7.77 18.54
C LEU A 64 6.60 -8.46 17.29
N ALA A 65 5.95 -7.72 16.46
CA ALA A 65 5.51 -8.22 15.16
C ALA A 65 5.93 -7.26 14.08
N THR A 66 6.33 -7.82 12.95
CA THR A 66 6.58 -7.05 11.74
C THR A 66 5.42 -7.26 10.81
N ALA A 67 4.69 -6.20 10.52
CA ALA A 67 3.57 -6.25 9.59
C ALA A 67 4.02 -5.65 8.27
N THR A 68 3.93 -6.44 7.22
CA THR A 68 4.19 -5.98 5.86
C THR A 68 2.86 -5.83 5.17
N VAL A 69 2.54 -4.60 4.78
CA VAL A 69 1.22 -4.25 4.24
C VAL A 69 1.39 -3.70 2.84
N THR A 70 0.70 -4.29 1.90
CA THR A 70 0.63 -3.76 0.55
C THR A 70 -0.66 -2.97 0.42
N PHE A 71 -0.54 -1.73 0.03
CA PHE A 71 -1.68 -0.83 -0.02
C PHE A 71 -1.55 0.15 -1.19
N ASP A 72 -2.69 0.75 -1.50
CA ASP A 72 -2.80 1.77 -2.53
C ASP A 72 -2.57 3.13 -1.87
N ASP A 73 -1.51 3.82 -2.26
CA ASP A 73 -1.11 5.06 -1.61
C ASP A 73 -2.07 6.23 -1.87
N GLU A 74 -2.99 6.08 -2.79
CA GLU A 74 -4.04 7.09 -2.97
C GLU A 74 -5.19 6.91 -2.00
N LYS A 75 -5.33 5.73 -1.44
CA LYS A 75 -6.42 5.42 -0.52
C LYS A 75 -5.99 5.35 0.93
N ALA A 76 -4.74 5.05 1.16
CA ALA A 76 -4.22 4.90 2.52
C ALA A 76 -2.79 5.39 2.58
N THR A 77 -2.34 5.72 3.78
CA THR A 77 -0.95 6.09 4.02
C THR A 77 -0.36 5.16 5.06
N ALA A 78 0.96 5.03 5.06
CA ALA A 78 1.63 4.20 6.04
C ALA A 78 1.34 4.68 7.46
N GLU A 79 1.29 5.99 7.66
CA GLU A 79 0.97 6.57 8.96
C GLU A 79 -0.45 6.22 9.40
N ALA A 80 -1.39 6.21 8.47
CA ALA A 80 -2.77 5.83 8.78
C ALA A 80 -2.85 4.36 9.17
N LEU A 81 -2.06 3.51 8.52
CA LEU A 81 -1.99 2.10 8.88
C LEU A 81 -1.47 1.92 10.30
N ALA A 82 -0.37 2.60 10.62
CA ALA A 82 0.20 2.54 11.95
C ALA A 82 -0.76 3.09 13.00
N GLN A 83 -1.46 4.16 12.67
CA GLN A 83 -2.44 4.77 13.56
C GLN A 83 -3.58 3.81 13.85
N ALA A 84 -4.07 3.13 12.83
CA ALA A 84 -5.16 2.17 13.01
C ALA A 84 -4.77 1.03 13.94
N VAL A 85 -3.55 0.52 13.80
CA VAL A 85 -3.06 -0.55 14.66
C VAL A 85 -2.86 -0.02 16.09
N THR A 86 -2.34 1.17 16.23
CA THR A 86 -2.17 1.81 17.54
C THR A 86 -3.52 1.99 18.21
N ASN A 87 -4.53 2.41 17.47
CA ASN A 87 -5.87 2.59 17.99
C ASN A 87 -6.51 1.26 18.40
N ALA A 88 -6.07 0.16 17.83
CA ALA A 88 -6.55 -1.16 18.21
C ALA A 88 -5.88 -1.68 19.49
N GLY A 89 -4.92 -0.95 20.03
CA GLY A 89 -4.26 -1.30 21.28
C GLY A 89 -2.83 -1.81 21.12
N PHE A 90 -2.29 -1.78 19.91
CA PHE A 90 -0.93 -2.26 19.64
C PHE A 90 -0.09 -1.10 19.08
N PRO A 91 0.83 -0.56 19.87
CA PRO A 91 1.70 0.50 19.37
C PRO A 91 2.41 0.07 18.10
N ALA A 92 2.26 0.85 17.05
CA ALA A 92 2.83 0.54 15.77
C ALA A 92 3.66 1.72 15.26
N THR A 93 4.79 1.40 14.66
CA THR A 93 5.71 2.40 14.11
C THR A 93 6.00 2.02 12.66
N VAL A 94 6.00 3.02 11.77
CA VAL A 94 6.39 2.81 10.39
C VAL A 94 7.90 2.69 10.33
N LYS A 95 8.38 1.56 9.84
CA LYS A 95 9.82 1.33 9.67
C LYS A 95 10.28 1.66 8.29
N ASP A 96 9.48 1.34 7.28
CA ASP A 96 9.88 1.50 5.90
C ASP A 96 8.66 1.55 5.01
N VAL A 97 8.76 2.28 3.92
CA VAL A 97 7.72 2.32 2.89
C VAL A 97 8.40 2.23 1.54
N LYS A 98 8.02 1.25 0.75
CA LYS A 98 8.60 1.03 -0.57
C LYS A 98 7.52 0.91 -1.60
N SER A 99 7.83 1.29 -2.82
CA SER A 99 6.96 1.00 -3.93
C SER A 99 6.97 -0.50 -4.18
N ALA A 100 5.79 -1.12 -4.20
CA ALA A 100 5.70 -2.56 -4.42
C ALA A 100 6.24 -2.96 -5.79
N ARG A 101 6.16 -2.05 -6.75
CA ARG A 101 6.68 -2.30 -8.08
C ARG A 101 8.18 -2.29 -8.14
N SER A 102 8.78 -1.36 -7.42
CA SER A 102 10.21 -1.16 -7.52
C SER A 102 10.99 -2.14 -6.66
N SER A 103 10.34 -2.84 -5.74
CA SER A 103 11.09 -3.74 -4.87
C SER A 103 11.73 -4.89 -5.64
N ALA A 104 11.04 -5.44 -6.63
CA ALA A 104 11.62 -6.53 -7.42
C ALA A 104 12.78 -6.05 -8.32
N PRO A 105 12.61 -5.02 -9.14
CA PRO A 105 13.74 -4.57 -9.95
C PRO A 105 14.86 -3.98 -9.13
N LEU A 106 14.56 -3.35 -8.02
CA LEU A 106 15.59 -2.85 -7.12
C LEU A 106 16.42 -3.97 -6.53
N TYR A 107 15.75 -5.02 -6.18
CA TYR A 107 16.43 -6.20 -5.67
C TYR A 107 17.43 -6.71 -6.68
N THR A 108 17.03 -6.80 -7.92
CA THR A 108 17.91 -7.24 -9.01
C THR A 108 19.09 -6.29 -9.15
N ALA A 109 18.86 -5.02 -9.02
CA ALA A 109 19.92 -4.04 -9.13
C ALA A 109 20.91 -4.13 -7.98
N LEU A 110 20.43 -4.46 -6.81
CA LEU A 110 21.29 -4.55 -5.62
C LEU A 110 22.15 -5.79 -5.61
N VAL A 111 21.76 -6.79 -6.32
CA VAL A 111 22.49 -8.04 -6.36
C VAL A 111 23.78 -7.92 -7.16
N ARG A 112 23.92 -6.91 -7.95
CA ARG A 112 25.13 -6.73 -8.76
C ARG A 112 26.34 -6.32 -7.99
#